data_7902bf87940c6614e250a90099e5601b
#
_entry.id   7902bf87940c6614e250a90099e5601b
#
_cell.length_a   1.000
_cell.length_b   1.000
_cell.length_c   1.000
_cell.angle_alpha   90.00
_cell.angle_beta   90.00
_cell.angle_gamma   90.00
#
_symmetry.space_group_name_H-M   'P 1'
#
loop_
_entity.id
_entity.type
_entity.pdbx_description
1 polymer ?
#
loop_
_entity_poly.entity_id
_entity_poly.type
_entity_poly.pdbx_seq_one_letter_code
_entity_poly.pdbx_strand_id
1 'polypeptide(L)'
;MRHPTLVKPPSPFLAGLAVAALGAMALPAAQSAQYTMTVNRDRLVNALNEPQNWLMMNGDYGSIRYSKLSQINRENVKNLRLVWALALGGMQDVGQNGPENEVNPLIDNGYMYTTDGWGTVYKIDARNPSKGDFVWVTDPGVKHQGNAPQTRGIALWEDLVIANIPDGRVIAINRDKGEIVWDRMVAATNEFGGKEKFKAAPITAEGKVIIANGAGDAKTRGWIAALDARTGKELWRWYAVPKPGEPGSETWKDTNNAWKTGGAGLWQTGSYDPATRLTIWGTGNPVPIYDPQARPGDNLYTNSAVAINVDTGKLAWYFQYTPNDSWDYDEVGVHMLYDINISGQSRKVVSHFARNGFFYSLDRLTGKFIKGAQYVNDLNWTKGLNQKTGMPLEYDPKLDVQIYNPDARPLRGEGVKRTCPTWHGGIAHQPTAFNPIKNIAYGVGIEGCFSQNGAAVAFLSPQGGIDEKNSQKRTYSSDLYYGSVTAFDAINHKVIAKAVTDIEVRSGATVTAGGVVFTALQDGWIVAYNDETLEELWRFNVGTTLKGAPVTYAIGPKQYLAVQSGGRHLHPVKYDKLENSSYLFVFALN
;
A
#
# COMPACT_ATOMS: atom_id res chain seq x y z
N MET A 1 -42.68 -14.82 -47.53
CA MET A 1 -44.10 -14.75 -48.00
C MET A 1 -44.82 -13.70 -47.16
N ARG A 2 -45.36 -12.70 -47.88
CA ARG A 2 -46.45 -11.74 -47.53
C ARG A 2 -46.26 -10.79 -46.32
N HIS A 3 -45.99 -9.52 -46.68
CA HIS A 3 -46.33 -8.33 -45.89
C HIS A 3 -47.83 -8.13 -45.79
N PRO A 4 -48.32 -7.44 -44.75
CA PRO A 4 -49.54 -6.66 -44.88
C PRO A 4 -49.29 -5.17 -44.61
N THR A 5 -49.80 -4.47 -45.51
CA THR A 5 -50.34 -3.15 -45.80
C THR A 5 -50.64 -2.18 -44.67
N LEU A 6 -50.21 -0.96 -44.87
CA LEU A 6 -50.58 0.30 -44.22
C LEU A 6 -52.04 0.69 -44.42
N VAL A 7 -52.70 1.20 -43.36
CA VAL A 7 -53.96 1.95 -43.41
C VAL A 7 -53.75 3.33 -42.79
N LYS A 8 -54.10 4.36 -43.56
CA LYS A 8 -54.08 5.79 -43.18
C LYS A 8 -55.35 6.17 -42.38
N PRO A 9 -55.25 7.18 -41.46
CA PRO A 9 -56.42 7.71 -40.74
C PRO A 9 -57.08 8.90 -41.45
N PRO A 10 -58.36 9.20 -41.16
CA PRO A 10 -59.01 10.41 -41.63
C PRO A 10 -58.89 11.58 -40.65
N SER A 11 -58.79 12.79 -41.22
CA SER A 11 -58.85 14.11 -40.55
C SER A 11 -60.28 14.69 -40.61
N PRO A 12 -60.54 15.92 -40.10
CA PRO A 12 -60.68 16.37 -38.70
C PRO A 12 -62.08 16.98 -38.40
N PHE A 13 -62.39 17.21 -37.12
CA PHE A 13 -63.46 18.12 -36.71
C PHE A 13 -62.96 19.14 -35.73
N LEU A 14 -63.17 20.42 -36.04
CA LEU A 14 -62.95 21.58 -35.21
C LEU A 14 -64.02 21.68 -34.12
N ALA A 15 -63.61 21.83 -32.86
CA ALA A 15 -64.41 22.42 -31.82
C ALA A 15 -63.51 23.27 -30.93
N GLY A 16 -63.76 24.57 -30.93
CA GLY A 16 -63.02 25.53 -30.11
C GLY A 16 -63.41 25.42 -28.66
N LEU A 17 -62.38 25.54 -27.78
CA LEU A 17 -62.58 25.79 -26.36
C LEU A 17 -61.44 26.71 -25.87
N ALA A 18 -61.86 27.66 -25.05
CA ALA A 18 -61.08 28.76 -24.52
C ALA A 18 -59.85 28.29 -23.73
N VAL A 19 -58.69 28.90 -24.02
CA VAL A 19 -57.45 28.70 -23.29
C VAL A 19 -57.42 29.67 -22.11
N ALA A 20 -57.54 29.14 -20.89
CA ALA A 20 -57.11 29.82 -19.68
C ALA A 20 -55.58 29.68 -19.57
N ALA A 21 -54.88 30.79 -19.67
CA ALA A 21 -53.43 30.83 -19.50
C ALA A 21 -53.08 30.62 -18.02
N LEU A 22 -52.71 29.39 -17.64
CA LEU A 22 -51.97 29.13 -16.39
C LEU A 22 -50.49 29.38 -16.67
N GLY A 23 -49.99 30.48 -16.13
CA GLY A 23 -48.56 30.76 -16.13
C GLY A 23 -47.78 29.70 -15.38
N ALA A 24 -47.10 28.81 -16.11
CA ALA A 24 -46.10 27.93 -15.54
C ALA A 24 -44.90 28.81 -15.09
N MET A 25 -44.80 29.10 -13.79
CA MET A 25 -43.53 29.56 -13.20
C MET A 25 -42.49 28.45 -13.42
N ALA A 26 -41.61 28.66 -14.37
CA ALA A 26 -40.40 27.87 -14.50
C ALA A 26 -39.55 28.09 -13.22
N LEU A 27 -39.48 27.07 -12.38
CA LEU A 27 -38.49 27.04 -11.30
C LEU A 27 -37.12 27.21 -11.95
N PRO A 28 -36.27 28.13 -11.45
CA PRO A 28 -34.93 28.27 -11.98
C PRO A 28 -34.24 26.92 -11.80
N ALA A 29 -33.70 26.36 -12.90
CA ALA A 29 -32.81 25.23 -12.85
C ALA A 29 -31.68 25.61 -11.85
N ALA A 30 -31.58 24.86 -10.77
CA ALA A 30 -30.48 25.00 -9.85
C ALA A 30 -29.20 24.84 -10.68
N GLN A 31 -28.50 25.95 -10.93
CA GLN A 31 -27.16 25.92 -11.44
C GLN A 31 -26.36 25.10 -10.42
N SER A 32 -25.99 23.86 -10.78
CA SER A 32 -25.03 23.10 -10.02
C SER A 32 -23.79 23.97 -9.94
N ALA A 33 -23.47 24.45 -8.74
CA ALA A 33 -22.26 25.20 -8.51
C ALA A 33 -21.11 24.42 -9.13
N GLN A 34 -20.40 25.04 -10.06
CA GLN A 34 -19.28 24.40 -10.74
C GLN A 34 -18.23 24.12 -9.67
N TYR A 35 -18.10 22.85 -9.30
CA TYR A 35 -17.19 22.41 -8.24
C TYR A 35 -15.74 22.63 -8.70
N THR A 36 -15.05 23.55 -8.06
CA THR A 36 -13.62 23.80 -8.30
C THR A 36 -12.81 22.71 -7.63
N MET A 37 -12.40 21.70 -8.37
CA MET A 37 -11.70 20.51 -7.88
C MET A 37 -10.21 20.79 -7.63
N THR A 38 -9.90 21.46 -6.53
CA THR A 38 -8.52 21.62 -6.08
C THR A 38 -8.27 20.81 -4.81
N VAL A 39 -7.33 19.87 -4.87
CA VAL A 39 -6.81 19.15 -3.69
C VAL A 39 -5.51 19.84 -3.29
N ASN A 40 -5.64 20.96 -2.62
CA ASN A 40 -4.51 21.77 -2.16
C ASN A 40 -3.89 21.19 -0.87
N ARG A 41 -2.78 21.81 -0.46
CA ARG A 41 -2.05 21.44 0.76
C ARG A 41 -2.95 21.38 2.00
N ASP A 42 -3.79 22.39 2.19
CA ASP A 42 -4.60 22.50 3.41
C ASP A 42 -5.64 21.39 3.52
N ARG A 43 -6.25 20.98 2.42
CA ARG A 43 -7.14 19.81 2.37
C ARG A 43 -6.40 18.52 2.68
N LEU A 44 -5.20 18.32 2.12
CA LEU A 44 -4.40 17.12 2.39
C LEU A 44 -3.94 17.05 3.85
N VAL A 45 -3.51 18.19 4.44
CA VAL A 45 -3.17 18.27 5.88
C VAL A 45 -4.38 17.96 6.76
N ASN A 46 -5.56 18.37 6.34
CA ASN A 46 -6.81 18.22 7.09
C ASN A 46 -7.71 17.09 6.57
N ALA A 47 -7.16 16.12 5.83
CA ALA A 47 -7.95 15.07 5.17
C ALA A 47 -8.90 14.31 6.12
N LEU A 48 -8.50 14.08 7.37
CA LEU A 48 -9.35 13.47 8.40
C LEU A 48 -10.59 14.32 8.76
N ASN A 49 -10.64 15.60 8.40
CA ASN A 49 -11.79 16.48 8.60
C ASN A 49 -12.74 16.50 7.39
N GLU A 50 -12.39 15.80 6.33
CA GLU A 50 -13.21 15.56 5.14
C GLU A 50 -13.59 14.07 5.02
N PRO A 51 -14.30 13.47 5.98
CA PRO A 51 -14.52 12.02 6.03
C PRO A 51 -15.33 11.48 4.86
N GLN A 52 -16.04 12.34 4.11
CA GLN A 52 -16.73 12.00 2.87
C GLN A 52 -15.76 11.72 1.71
N ASN A 53 -14.49 12.10 1.84
CA ASN A 53 -13.44 11.94 0.85
C ASN A 53 -12.40 10.88 1.29
N TRP A 54 -11.55 10.45 0.33
CA TRP A 54 -10.37 9.63 0.57
C TRP A 54 -9.26 10.14 -0.33
N LEU A 55 -8.54 11.19 0.12
CA LEU A 55 -7.72 12.04 -0.75
C LEU A 55 -6.32 11.49 -1.06
N MET A 56 -5.86 10.46 -0.36
CA MET A 56 -4.54 9.85 -0.58
C MET A 56 -4.56 8.36 -0.26
N MET A 57 -3.52 7.64 -0.68
CA MET A 57 -3.43 6.17 -0.64
C MET A 57 -3.84 5.59 0.73
N ASN A 58 -3.36 6.15 1.81
CA ASN A 58 -3.65 5.68 3.17
C ASN A 58 -4.63 6.58 3.94
N GLY A 59 -5.43 7.39 3.23
CA GLY A 59 -6.49 8.24 3.80
C GLY A 59 -6.01 9.60 4.26
N ASP A 60 -4.88 9.66 4.97
CA ASP A 60 -4.28 10.87 5.51
C ASP A 60 -2.75 10.82 5.45
N TYR A 61 -2.09 11.92 5.75
CA TYR A 61 -0.63 12.00 5.80
C TYR A 61 0.00 11.13 6.89
N GLY A 62 -0.73 10.88 7.98
CA GLY A 62 -0.31 9.96 9.04
C GLY A 62 -0.44 8.49 8.65
N SER A 63 -1.06 8.20 7.53
CA SER A 63 -1.29 6.83 7.04
C SER A 63 -2.02 5.93 8.05
N ILE A 64 -2.97 6.50 8.80
CA ILE A 64 -3.70 5.75 9.84
C ILE A 64 -4.95 5.03 9.34
N ARG A 65 -5.38 5.27 8.11
CA ARG A 65 -6.54 4.61 7.48
C ARG A 65 -7.78 4.55 8.39
N TYR A 66 -8.03 5.63 9.08
CA TYR A 66 -9.20 5.84 9.93
C TYR A 66 -10.22 6.74 9.24
N SER A 67 -11.48 6.34 9.24
CA SER A 67 -12.58 7.19 8.77
C SER A 67 -13.50 7.59 9.92
N LYS A 68 -13.85 8.88 9.99
CA LYS A 68 -14.85 9.39 10.94
C LYS A 68 -16.30 9.04 10.56
N LEU A 69 -16.52 8.41 9.41
CA LEU A 69 -17.84 7.93 9.00
C LEU A 69 -18.34 6.81 9.92
N SER A 70 -19.62 6.85 10.29
CA SER A 70 -20.24 5.93 11.24
C SER A 70 -21.63 5.43 10.86
N GLN A 71 -22.15 5.81 9.67
CA GLN A 71 -23.44 5.31 9.21
C GLN A 71 -23.42 3.78 9.07
N ILE A 72 -22.33 3.24 8.49
CA ILE A 72 -22.08 1.79 8.53
C ILE A 72 -21.41 1.49 9.86
N ASN A 73 -22.07 0.68 10.69
CA ASN A 73 -21.65 0.38 12.05
C ASN A 73 -21.83 -1.11 12.41
N ARG A 74 -21.43 -1.50 13.61
CA ARG A 74 -21.50 -2.90 14.08
C ARG A 74 -22.88 -3.54 13.96
N GLU A 75 -23.96 -2.77 14.14
CA GLU A 75 -25.34 -3.28 14.20
C GLU A 75 -25.90 -3.51 12.79
N ASN A 76 -25.56 -2.63 11.84
CA ASN A 76 -26.17 -2.59 10.51
C ASN A 76 -25.27 -3.09 9.38
N VAL A 77 -23.96 -3.29 9.59
CA VAL A 77 -23.02 -3.75 8.55
C VAL A 77 -23.44 -5.07 7.91
N LYS A 78 -24.16 -5.93 8.61
CA LYS A 78 -24.79 -7.17 8.09
C LYS A 78 -25.75 -6.92 6.92
N ASN A 79 -26.27 -5.70 6.78
CA ASN A 79 -27.17 -5.28 5.70
C ASN A 79 -26.44 -4.63 4.53
N LEU A 80 -25.09 -4.57 4.54
CA LEU A 80 -24.30 -4.02 3.45
C LEU A 80 -24.48 -4.84 2.18
N ARG A 81 -24.72 -4.17 1.03
CA ARG A 81 -24.97 -4.79 -0.27
C ARG A 81 -24.10 -4.18 -1.36
N LEU A 82 -23.72 -4.98 -2.32
CA LEU A 82 -23.14 -4.50 -3.56
C LEU A 82 -24.18 -3.62 -4.28
N VAL A 83 -23.86 -2.35 -4.53
CA VAL A 83 -24.75 -1.43 -5.25
C VAL A 83 -24.36 -1.29 -6.71
N TRP A 84 -23.07 -1.38 -7.03
CA TRP A 84 -22.59 -1.48 -8.41
C TRP A 84 -21.16 -2.01 -8.48
N ALA A 85 -20.80 -2.51 -9.65
CA ALA A 85 -19.44 -2.87 -10.01
C ALA A 85 -19.10 -2.29 -11.38
N LEU A 86 -17.84 -1.82 -11.55
CA LEU A 86 -17.35 -1.26 -12.79
C LEU A 86 -16.09 -1.99 -13.23
N ALA A 87 -16.10 -2.55 -14.43
CA ALA A 87 -14.92 -3.18 -15.01
C ALA A 87 -13.88 -2.12 -15.40
N LEU A 88 -12.64 -2.34 -14.98
CA LEU A 88 -11.46 -1.57 -15.39
C LEU A 88 -10.64 -2.42 -16.37
N GLY A 89 -9.71 -1.79 -17.10
CA GLY A 89 -8.78 -2.51 -17.98
C GLY A 89 -7.61 -3.18 -17.25
N GLY A 90 -6.61 -3.57 -18.04
CA GLY A 90 -5.27 -3.89 -17.54
C GLY A 90 -5.02 -5.33 -17.10
N MET A 91 -6.01 -6.22 -17.15
CA MET A 91 -5.81 -7.64 -16.81
C MET A 91 -5.73 -8.56 -18.03
N GLN A 92 -6.07 -8.06 -19.19
CA GLN A 92 -6.02 -8.80 -20.45
C GLN A 92 -4.57 -8.94 -20.92
N ASP A 93 -4.24 -10.00 -21.65
CA ASP A 93 -3.03 -10.22 -22.43
C ASP A 93 -1.81 -10.87 -21.74
N VAL A 94 -1.82 -11.18 -20.44
CA VAL A 94 -0.65 -11.73 -19.74
C VAL A 94 -0.89 -13.06 -19.00
N GLY A 95 -2.05 -13.69 -19.18
CA GLY A 95 -2.38 -14.98 -18.57
C GLY A 95 -2.28 -14.97 -17.04
N GLN A 96 -1.84 -16.07 -16.43
CA GLN A 96 -1.69 -16.20 -14.97
C GLN A 96 -0.64 -15.23 -14.36
N ASN A 97 0.17 -14.58 -15.18
CA ASN A 97 1.19 -13.62 -14.77
C ASN A 97 0.74 -12.16 -14.91
N GLY A 98 -0.56 -11.90 -14.90
CA GLY A 98 -1.13 -10.56 -14.95
C GLY A 98 -0.57 -9.60 -13.91
N PRO A 99 -0.74 -8.28 -14.12
CA PRO A 99 -0.23 -7.27 -13.21
C PRO A 99 -0.82 -7.42 -11.81
N GLU A 100 -0.03 -7.11 -10.79
CA GLU A 100 -0.49 -7.05 -9.40
C GLU A 100 -1.06 -5.64 -9.14
N ASN A 101 -2.37 -5.56 -9.01
CA ASN A 101 -3.07 -4.33 -8.70
C ASN A 101 -3.45 -4.31 -7.22
N GLU A 102 -2.68 -3.58 -6.41
CA GLU A 102 -2.87 -3.40 -4.98
C GLU A 102 -3.39 -1.99 -4.67
N VAL A 103 -4.10 -1.41 -5.63
CA VAL A 103 -4.60 -0.04 -5.61
C VAL A 103 -5.90 0.04 -4.80
N ASN A 104 -6.09 1.15 -4.12
CA ASN A 104 -7.42 1.61 -3.72
C ASN A 104 -7.74 2.95 -4.39
N PRO A 105 -9.02 3.21 -4.74
CA PRO A 105 -9.41 4.45 -5.36
C PRO A 105 -9.21 5.63 -4.41
N LEU A 106 -8.82 6.79 -4.96
CA LEU A 106 -8.90 8.08 -4.27
C LEU A 106 -10.26 8.70 -4.57
N ILE A 107 -10.87 9.30 -3.58
CA ILE A 107 -12.21 9.88 -3.71
C ILE A 107 -12.17 11.36 -3.33
N ASP A 108 -12.69 12.20 -4.22
CA ASP A 108 -12.89 13.63 -3.99
C ASP A 108 -14.25 14.07 -4.50
N ASN A 109 -15.15 14.41 -3.57
CA ASN A 109 -16.53 14.88 -3.82
C ASN A 109 -17.31 13.98 -4.79
N GLY A 110 -17.26 12.67 -4.53
CA GLY A 110 -17.98 11.67 -5.30
C GLY A 110 -17.37 11.31 -6.65
N TYR A 111 -16.22 11.90 -7.01
CA TYR A 111 -15.40 11.40 -8.11
C TYR A 111 -14.32 10.47 -7.58
N MET A 112 -14.14 9.35 -8.26
CA MET A 112 -13.08 8.38 -7.96
C MET A 112 -11.96 8.49 -8.98
N TYR A 113 -10.74 8.38 -8.50
CA TYR A 113 -9.53 8.33 -9.30
C TYR A 113 -8.80 7.04 -8.97
N THR A 114 -8.47 6.26 -9.97
CA THR A 114 -7.76 4.99 -9.78
C THR A 114 -6.90 4.66 -10.98
N THR A 115 -6.13 3.60 -10.89
CA THR A 115 -5.31 3.07 -11.98
C THR A 115 -5.47 1.56 -12.07
N ASP A 116 -5.24 1.01 -13.25
CA ASP A 116 -5.06 -0.43 -13.43
C ASP A 116 -3.60 -0.85 -13.24
N GLY A 117 -3.34 -2.13 -13.43
CA GLY A 117 -2.01 -2.70 -13.24
C GLY A 117 -0.97 -2.23 -14.25
N TRP A 118 -1.36 -1.69 -15.41
CA TRP A 118 -0.47 -1.18 -16.46
C TRP A 118 -0.30 0.34 -16.43
N GLY A 119 -0.98 1.00 -15.49
CA GLY A 119 -0.84 2.44 -15.30
C GLY A 119 -1.85 3.29 -16.07
N THR A 120 -2.86 2.69 -16.71
CA THR A 120 -4.01 3.44 -17.21
C THR A 120 -4.74 4.09 -16.06
N VAL A 121 -5.01 5.38 -16.14
CA VAL A 121 -5.64 6.16 -15.07
C VAL A 121 -7.08 6.48 -15.43
N TYR A 122 -7.96 6.33 -14.48
CA TYR A 122 -9.40 6.48 -14.61
C TYR A 122 -9.93 7.58 -13.70
N LYS A 123 -10.83 8.43 -14.21
CA LYS A 123 -11.74 9.27 -13.43
C LYS A 123 -13.14 8.74 -13.60
N ILE A 124 -13.81 8.47 -12.51
CA ILE A 124 -15.13 7.86 -12.45
C ILE A 124 -16.07 8.79 -11.68
N ASP A 125 -17.22 9.10 -12.24
CA ASP A 125 -18.32 9.75 -11.52
C ASP A 125 -19.10 8.68 -10.74
N ALA A 126 -18.96 8.67 -9.42
CA ALA A 126 -19.61 7.73 -8.52
C ALA A 126 -20.78 8.37 -7.76
N ARG A 127 -21.23 9.57 -8.14
CA ARG A 127 -22.33 10.30 -7.48
C ARG A 127 -23.71 9.65 -7.74
N ASN A 128 -23.82 8.88 -8.80
CA ASN A 128 -25.00 8.05 -9.02
C ASN A 128 -24.97 6.83 -8.07
N PRO A 129 -26.00 6.61 -7.22
CA PRO A 129 -25.98 5.54 -6.24
C PRO A 129 -26.03 4.12 -6.84
N SER A 130 -26.36 3.98 -8.13
CA SER A 130 -26.57 2.67 -8.79
C SER A 130 -25.54 2.35 -9.88
N LYS A 131 -24.61 3.26 -10.20
CA LYS A 131 -23.55 3.02 -11.21
C LYS A 131 -22.40 3.99 -11.05
N GLY A 132 -21.21 3.57 -11.54
CA GLY A 132 -20.12 4.46 -11.83
C GLY A 132 -20.03 4.72 -13.34
N ASP A 133 -19.74 5.96 -13.73
CA ASP A 133 -19.56 6.34 -15.14
C ASP A 133 -18.13 6.87 -15.37
N PHE A 134 -17.45 6.39 -16.41
CA PHE A 134 -16.15 6.97 -16.79
C PHE A 134 -16.33 8.42 -17.26
N VAL A 135 -15.61 9.34 -16.61
CA VAL A 135 -15.49 10.73 -17.05
C VAL A 135 -14.40 10.85 -18.09
N TRP A 136 -13.25 10.27 -17.80
CA TRP A 136 -12.14 10.12 -18.74
C TRP A 136 -11.28 8.90 -18.38
N VAL A 137 -10.53 8.42 -19.37
CA VAL A 137 -9.55 7.35 -19.26
C VAL A 137 -8.28 7.81 -19.94
N THR A 138 -7.15 7.73 -19.26
CA THR A 138 -5.84 8.12 -19.81
C THR A 138 -4.92 6.92 -19.83
N ASP A 139 -4.64 6.41 -21.02
CA ASP A 139 -3.67 5.34 -21.27
C ASP A 139 -2.28 5.96 -21.49
N PRO A 140 -1.26 5.65 -20.65
CA PRO A 140 0.10 6.13 -20.83
C PRO A 140 0.86 5.43 -21.96
N GLY A 141 0.26 4.47 -22.65
CA GLY A 141 0.86 3.75 -23.79
C GLY A 141 1.97 2.77 -23.37
N VAL A 142 1.84 2.12 -22.22
CA VAL A 142 2.81 1.10 -21.77
C VAL A 142 2.66 -0.16 -22.60
N LYS A 143 3.79 -0.72 -23.06
CA LYS A 143 3.79 -2.02 -23.74
C LYS A 143 3.54 -3.14 -22.73
N HIS A 144 2.50 -3.92 -22.93
CA HIS A 144 2.13 -5.07 -22.12
C HIS A 144 3.08 -6.26 -22.41
N GLN A 145 4.34 -6.16 -21.99
CA GLN A 145 5.38 -7.15 -22.26
C GLN A 145 6.25 -7.42 -21.01
N GLY A 146 6.74 -8.64 -20.88
CA GLY A 146 7.67 -9.02 -19.83
C GLY A 146 7.00 -9.33 -18.48
N ASN A 147 7.73 -9.12 -17.40
CA ASN A 147 7.21 -9.36 -16.05
C ASN A 147 6.11 -8.37 -15.72
N ALA A 148 5.00 -8.91 -15.24
CA ALA A 148 3.85 -8.11 -14.84
C ALA A 148 4.23 -7.05 -13.80
N PRO A 149 3.78 -5.80 -13.95
CA PRO A 149 4.04 -4.75 -12.98
C PRO A 149 3.26 -4.95 -11.69
N GLN A 150 3.72 -4.28 -10.63
CA GLN A 150 2.99 -4.09 -9.39
C GLN A 150 2.70 -2.61 -9.23
N THR A 151 1.47 -2.24 -8.90
CA THR A 151 1.10 -0.84 -8.65
C THR A 151 0.27 -0.73 -7.38
N ARG A 152 0.48 0.37 -6.63
CA ARG A 152 -0.24 0.66 -5.38
C ARG A 152 -1.06 1.93 -5.44
N GLY A 153 -1.04 2.66 -6.56
CA GLY A 153 -1.95 3.78 -6.73
C GLY A 153 -1.33 5.05 -7.28
N ILE A 154 -2.07 6.11 -7.08
CA ILE A 154 -1.85 7.44 -7.62
C ILE A 154 -1.92 8.48 -6.50
N ALA A 155 -1.61 9.75 -6.78
CA ALA A 155 -1.78 10.85 -5.85
C ALA A 155 -2.54 12.02 -6.49
N LEU A 156 -3.14 12.85 -5.66
CA LEU A 156 -3.80 14.10 -6.06
C LEU A 156 -3.00 15.29 -5.59
N TRP A 157 -2.88 16.31 -6.43
CA TRP A 157 -2.31 17.62 -6.08
C TRP A 157 -2.96 18.72 -6.90
N GLU A 158 -3.68 19.59 -6.22
CA GLU A 158 -4.43 20.68 -6.86
C GLU A 158 -5.34 20.18 -8.01
N ASP A 159 -5.06 20.58 -9.25
CA ASP A 159 -5.77 20.17 -10.46
C ASP A 159 -5.10 19.00 -11.20
N LEU A 160 -4.20 18.25 -10.53
CA LEU A 160 -3.43 17.16 -11.09
C LEU A 160 -3.76 15.81 -10.44
N VAL A 161 -3.73 14.78 -11.26
CA VAL A 161 -3.58 13.37 -10.86
C VAL A 161 -2.16 12.95 -11.23
N ILE A 162 -1.41 12.44 -10.27
CA ILE A 162 -0.02 12.00 -10.45
C ILE A 162 0.02 10.48 -10.43
N ALA A 163 0.62 9.87 -11.44
CA ALA A 163 0.76 8.43 -11.55
C ALA A 163 2.22 8.01 -11.80
N ASN A 164 2.66 7.00 -11.05
CA ASN A 164 3.89 6.26 -11.32
C ASN A 164 3.58 5.19 -12.37
N ILE A 165 4.30 5.19 -13.49
CA ILE A 165 4.08 4.28 -14.60
C ILE A 165 5.07 3.11 -14.53
N PRO A 166 4.65 1.87 -14.85
CA PRO A 166 5.48 0.67 -14.73
C PRO A 166 6.78 0.68 -15.55
N ASP A 167 6.85 1.50 -16.61
CA ASP A 167 8.04 1.65 -17.44
C ASP A 167 9.08 2.64 -16.89
N GLY A 168 8.82 3.23 -15.72
CA GLY A 168 9.72 4.14 -15.02
C GLY A 168 9.40 5.63 -15.23
N ARG A 169 8.33 5.95 -15.96
CA ARG A 169 7.84 7.33 -16.07
C ARG A 169 7.00 7.72 -14.87
N VAL A 170 6.96 9.02 -14.61
CA VAL A 170 5.96 9.67 -13.77
C VAL A 170 5.21 10.65 -14.64
N ILE A 171 3.88 10.61 -14.58
CA ILE A 171 3.02 11.52 -15.36
C ILE A 171 2.12 12.32 -14.44
N ALA A 172 1.81 13.54 -14.86
CA ALA A 172 0.74 14.34 -14.27
C ALA A 172 -0.36 14.54 -15.30
N ILE A 173 -1.58 14.32 -14.88
CA ILE A 173 -2.78 14.38 -15.70
C ILE A 173 -3.67 15.49 -15.16
N ASN A 174 -4.23 16.33 -16.04
CA ASN A 174 -5.23 17.31 -15.66
C ASN A 174 -6.50 16.60 -15.15
N ARG A 175 -6.91 16.90 -13.93
CA ARG A 175 -8.04 16.22 -13.25
C ARG A 175 -9.39 16.37 -13.98
N ASP A 176 -9.58 17.47 -14.70
CA ASP A 176 -10.86 17.76 -15.35
C ASP A 176 -10.92 17.12 -16.74
N LYS A 177 -9.82 17.19 -17.49
CA LYS A 177 -9.77 16.81 -18.91
C LYS A 177 -9.19 15.41 -19.17
N GLY A 178 -8.38 14.86 -18.26
CA GLY A 178 -7.65 13.62 -18.50
C GLY A 178 -6.41 13.77 -19.39
N GLU A 179 -6.01 15.00 -19.74
CA GLU A 179 -4.86 15.28 -20.59
C GLU A 179 -3.56 15.19 -19.77
N ILE A 180 -2.51 14.59 -20.34
CA ILE A 180 -1.18 14.57 -19.74
C ILE A 180 -0.58 15.98 -19.80
N VAL A 181 -0.28 16.55 -18.63
CA VAL A 181 0.32 17.89 -18.48
C VAL A 181 1.83 17.81 -18.60
N TRP A 182 2.43 16.81 -17.99
CA TRP A 182 3.85 16.49 -18.12
C TRP A 182 4.09 14.99 -17.96
N ASP A 183 5.17 14.52 -18.58
CA ASP A 183 5.64 13.13 -18.61
C ASP A 183 7.16 13.13 -18.44
N ARG A 184 7.69 12.37 -17.48
CA ARG A 184 9.12 12.32 -17.14
C ARG A 184 9.60 10.90 -16.90
N MET A 185 10.65 10.50 -17.60
CA MET A 185 11.41 9.29 -17.27
C MET A 185 12.24 9.58 -16.02
N VAL A 186 12.02 8.83 -14.93
CA VAL A 186 12.68 9.04 -13.63
C VAL A 186 13.36 7.77 -13.13
N ALA A 187 12.71 6.61 -13.26
CA ALA A 187 13.27 5.31 -12.91
C ALA A 187 13.72 4.60 -14.19
N ALA A 188 15.01 4.70 -14.49
CA ALA A 188 15.63 4.13 -15.69
C ALA A 188 16.54 2.95 -15.34
N THR A 189 17.20 2.36 -16.32
CA THR A 189 18.32 1.45 -16.06
C THR A 189 19.47 2.24 -15.46
N ASN A 190 19.93 1.83 -14.27
CA ASN A 190 21.01 2.50 -13.57
C ASN A 190 22.38 2.18 -14.17
N GLU A 191 23.43 2.86 -13.69
CA GLU A 191 24.82 2.69 -14.14
C GLU A 191 25.40 1.27 -13.96
N PHE A 192 24.73 0.41 -13.14
CA PHE A 192 25.13 -0.97 -12.89
C PHE A 192 24.26 -2.00 -13.65
N GLY A 193 23.44 -1.54 -14.58
CA GLY A 193 22.54 -2.38 -15.41
C GLY A 193 21.28 -2.86 -14.70
N GLY A 194 20.99 -2.36 -13.51
CA GLY A 194 19.74 -2.64 -12.78
C GLY A 194 18.57 -1.84 -13.34
N LYS A 195 17.43 -2.50 -13.53
CA LYS A 195 16.20 -1.84 -13.97
C LYS A 195 15.43 -1.31 -12.77
N GLU A 196 15.41 0.00 -12.62
CA GLU A 196 14.60 0.67 -11.60
C GLU A 196 13.12 0.62 -11.95
N LYS A 197 12.25 0.56 -10.95
CA LYS A 197 10.80 0.46 -11.14
C LYS A 197 10.06 1.13 -9.98
N PHE A 198 8.88 1.65 -10.29
CA PHE A 198 7.93 2.06 -9.29
C PHE A 198 7.03 0.90 -8.88
N LYS A 199 6.73 0.81 -7.58
CA LYS A 199 5.73 -0.08 -6.99
C LYS A 199 4.84 0.69 -6.00
N ALA A 200 5.41 1.65 -5.25
CA ALA A 200 4.69 2.53 -4.34
C ALA A 200 3.82 3.55 -5.09
N ALA A 201 2.69 3.93 -4.51
CA ALA A 201 2.00 5.14 -4.95
C ALA A 201 2.84 6.38 -4.60
N PRO A 202 2.80 7.44 -5.43
CA PRO A 202 3.42 8.70 -5.04
C PRO A 202 2.70 9.32 -3.83
N ILE A 203 3.40 10.17 -3.07
CA ILE A 203 2.80 11.04 -2.07
C ILE A 203 3.08 12.49 -2.45
N THR A 204 2.08 13.35 -2.39
CA THR A 204 2.23 14.77 -2.70
C THR A 204 2.29 15.59 -1.42
N ALA A 205 3.29 16.44 -1.28
CA ALA A 205 3.47 17.29 -0.12
C ALA A 205 4.23 18.58 -0.50
N GLU A 206 3.77 19.73 -0.02
CA GLU A 206 4.47 21.01 -0.15
C GLU A 206 4.86 21.35 -1.61
N GLY A 207 3.95 21.11 -2.57
CA GLY A 207 4.21 21.36 -3.99
C GLY A 207 5.14 20.34 -4.66
N LYS A 208 5.43 19.22 -4.01
CA LYS A 208 6.33 18.18 -4.49
C LYS A 208 5.59 16.85 -4.63
N VAL A 209 6.05 16.05 -5.58
CA VAL A 209 5.70 14.65 -5.74
C VAL A 209 6.86 13.82 -5.23
N ILE A 210 6.64 13.05 -4.18
CA ILE A 210 7.66 12.20 -3.57
C ILE A 210 7.42 10.78 -4.03
N ILE A 211 8.44 10.17 -4.60
CA ILE A 211 8.43 8.86 -5.24
C ILE A 211 9.62 8.04 -4.78
N ALA A 212 9.56 6.73 -4.99
CA ALA A 212 10.63 5.84 -4.57
C ALA A 212 10.86 4.68 -5.55
N ASN A 213 12.11 4.23 -5.66
CA ASN A 213 12.47 3.02 -6.41
C ASN A 213 12.13 1.77 -5.61
N GLY A 214 11.19 0.98 -6.12
CA GLY A 214 10.74 -0.28 -5.51
C GLY A 214 11.44 -1.54 -6.01
N ALA A 215 12.51 -1.44 -6.80
CA ALA A 215 13.15 -2.58 -7.47
C ALA A 215 14.44 -3.06 -6.75
N GLY A 216 14.46 -3.11 -5.41
CA GLY A 216 15.65 -3.45 -4.62
C GLY A 216 16.39 -4.71 -5.10
N ASP A 217 15.66 -5.79 -5.40
CA ASP A 217 16.23 -7.08 -5.80
C ASP A 217 16.78 -7.13 -7.24
N ALA A 218 16.59 -6.07 -8.02
CA ALA A 218 16.92 -6.03 -9.45
C ALA A 218 18.26 -5.36 -9.76
N LYS A 219 19.29 -5.56 -8.95
CA LYS A 219 20.61 -4.93 -9.06
C LYS A 219 20.53 -3.40 -8.96
N THR A 220 19.70 -2.91 -8.05
CA THR A 220 19.52 -1.47 -7.84
C THR A 220 19.87 -1.07 -6.42
N ARG A 221 19.98 0.22 -6.21
CA ARG A 221 19.98 0.87 -4.90
C ARG A 221 18.62 1.52 -4.71
N GLY A 222 17.95 1.26 -3.60
CA GLY A 222 16.75 1.98 -3.22
C GLY A 222 17.01 3.49 -3.14
N TRP A 223 16.05 4.30 -3.59
CA TRP A 223 16.11 5.75 -3.47
C TRP A 223 14.73 6.36 -3.31
N ILE A 224 14.69 7.54 -2.69
CA ILE A 224 13.55 8.44 -2.62
C ILE A 224 13.91 9.71 -3.41
N ALA A 225 12.99 10.22 -4.20
CA ALA A 225 13.17 11.48 -4.92
C ALA A 225 11.94 12.37 -4.79
N ALA A 226 12.15 13.68 -4.87
CA ALA A 226 11.07 14.63 -5.02
C ALA A 226 11.13 15.31 -6.39
N LEU A 227 9.97 15.39 -7.03
CA LEU A 227 9.76 16.17 -8.24
C LEU A 227 8.94 17.41 -7.90
N ASP A 228 9.16 18.49 -8.60
CA ASP A 228 8.25 19.62 -8.61
C ASP A 228 6.89 19.19 -9.19
N ALA A 229 5.80 19.39 -8.47
CA ALA A 229 4.50 18.88 -8.86
C ALA A 229 3.94 19.50 -10.15
N ARG A 230 4.34 20.73 -10.50
CA ARG A 230 3.86 21.43 -11.69
C ARG A 230 4.63 21.11 -12.96
N THR A 231 5.92 20.77 -12.83
CA THR A 231 6.83 20.62 -13.99
C THR A 231 7.40 19.20 -14.14
N GLY A 232 7.31 18.38 -13.10
CA GLY A 232 7.95 17.06 -13.05
C GLY A 232 9.48 17.12 -12.95
N LYS A 233 10.07 18.31 -12.73
CA LYS A 233 11.52 18.45 -12.57
C LYS A 233 11.96 17.83 -11.25
N GLU A 234 12.99 16.96 -11.28
CA GLU A 234 13.59 16.41 -10.08
C GLU A 234 14.28 17.52 -9.27
N LEU A 235 13.95 17.59 -7.98
CA LEU A 235 14.48 18.59 -7.04
C LEU A 235 15.61 18.02 -6.21
N TRP A 236 15.46 16.77 -5.76
CA TRP A 236 16.47 16.05 -5.00
C TRP A 236 16.23 14.54 -5.07
N ARG A 237 17.31 13.78 -4.80
CA ARG A 237 17.28 12.31 -4.66
C ARG A 237 18.17 11.88 -3.49
N TRP A 238 17.66 10.98 -2.65
CA TRP A 238 18.38 10.36 -1.55
C TRP A 238 18.43 8.84 -1.77
N TYR A 239 19.61 8.24 -1.57
CA TYR A 239 19.81 6.81 -1.74
C TYR A 239 19.83 6.08 -0.40
N ALA A 240 19.04 4.97 -0.28
CA ALA A 240 18.96 4.15 0.93
C ALA A 240 20.22 3.28 1.14
N VAL A 241 21.01 3.02 0.11
CA VAL A 241 22.34 2.39 0.24
C VAL A 241 23.39 3.44 -0.09
N PRO A 242 24.20 3.87 0.89
CA PRO A 242 25.18 4.94 0.68
C PRO A 242 26.36 4.49 -0.19
N LYS A 243 26.97 5.44 -0.92
CA LYS A 243 28.26 5.24 -1.59
C LYS A 243 29.39 5.28 -0.55
N PRO A 244 30.56 4.67 -0.84
CA PRO A 244 31.73 4.81 0.00
C PRO A 244 32.06 6.28 0.31
N GLY A 245 32.22 6.59 1.60
CA GLY A 245 32.45 7.95 2.11
C GLY A 245 31.19 8.74 2.46
N GLU A 246 29.99 8.27 2.09
CA GLU A 246 28.73 8.84 2.58
C GLU A 246 28.40 8.28 3.97
N PRO A 247 27.66 9.03 4.82
CA PRO A 247 27.23 8.54 6.14
C PRO A 247 26.49 7.20 6.04
N GLY A 248 26.86 6.21 6.87
CA GLY A 248 26.32 4.86 6.86
C GLY A 248 27.10 3.87 5.99
N SER A 249 27.98 4.35 5.10
CA SER A 249 28.77 3.46 4.23
C SER A 249 29.78 2.60 5.02
N GLU A 250 30.17 3.02 6.21
CA GLU A 250 31.05 2.28 7.11
C GLU A 250 30.42 0.98 7.63
N THR A 251 29.11 0.84 7.49
CA THR A 251 28.36 -0.38 7.85
C THR A 251 28.32 -1.42 6.73
N TRP A 252 28.86 -1.11 5.57
CA TRP A 252 29.07 -2.02 4.43
C TRP A 252 30.54 -2.41 4.40
N LYS A 253 30.88 -3.53 5.08
CA LYS A 253 32.27 -3.97 5.29
C LYS A 253 32.75 -4.97 4.26
N ASP A 254 32.07 -5.05 3.13
CA ASP A 254 32.42 -5.94 2.01
C ASP A 254 33.60 -5.42 1.18
N THR A 255 34.27 -6.35 0.50
CA THR A 255 35.35 -6.06 -0.45
C THR A 255 34.91 -6.20 -1.91
N ASN A 256 33.68 -6.61 -2.17
CA ASN A 256 33.11 -6.92 -3.49
C ASN A 256 32.26 -5.79 -4.08
N ASN A 257 32.19 -4.64 -3.43
CA ASN A 257 31.33 -3.51 -3.78
C ASN A 257 29.82 -3.85 -3.78
N ALA A 258 29.35 -4.62 -2.81
CA ALA A 258 27.93 -4.99 -2.67
C ALA A 258 26.99 -3.77 -2.63
N TRP A 259 27.47 -2.63 -2.12
CA TRP A 259 26.73 -1.37 -2.11
C TRP A 259 26.20 -0.93 -3.48
N LYS A 260 26.86 -1.30 -4.60
CA LYS A 260 26.46 -0.92 -5.97
C LYS A 260 25.08 -1.46 -6.34
N THR A 261 24.75 -2.64 -5.80
CA THR A 261 23.50 -3.33 -6.04
C THR A 261 22.81 -3.68 -4.72
N GLY A 262 23.07 -2.91 -3.69
CA GLY A 262 22.83 -3.25 -2.28
C GLY A 262 21.37 -3.35 -1.83
N GLY A 263 20.40 -3.20 -2.71
CA GLY A 263 19.00 -3.40 -2.39
C GLY A 263 18.32 -2.19 -1.76
N ALA A 264 17.69 -2.38 -0.61
CA ALA A 264 16.93 -1.36 0.11
C ALA A 264 15.79 -0.74 -0.72
N GLY A 265 15.09 -1.52 -1.53
CA GLY A 265 13.97 -1.04 -2.33
C GLY A 265 12.86 -0.44 -1.46
N LEU A 266 12.24 0.65 -1.91
CA LEU A 266 11.13 1.30 -1.21
C LEU A 266 9.86 1.12 -2.05
N TRP A 267 9.15 0.04 -1.81
CA TRP A 267 8.06 -0.40 -2.66
C TRP A 267 6.66 -0.24 -2.02
N GLN A 268 6.57 0.44 -0.86
CA GLN A 268 5.32 0.91 -0.25
C GLN A 268 5.39 2.42 -0.01
N THR A 269 4.23 3.08 -0.04
CA THR A 269 4.12 4.53 0.09
C THR A 269 4.43 4.99 1.52
N GLY A 270 5.27 6.01 1.64
CA GLY A 270 5.62 6.61 2.91
C GLY A 270 4.52 7.49 3.51
N SER A 271 4.74 7.93 4.73
CA SER A 271 3.91 8.91 5.45
C SER A 271 4.56 10.30 5.43
N TYR A 272 3.82 11.33 5.79
CA TYR A 272 4.33 12.69 5.87
C TYR A 272 3.88 13.38 7.16
N ASP A 273 4.80 14.06 7.85
CA ASP A 273 4.49 14.92 8.99
C ASP A 273 4.61 16.39 8.59
N PRO A 274 3.48 17.11 8.39
CA PRO A 274 3.50 18.54 8.02
C PRO A 274 4.18 19.43 9.04
N ALA A 275 4.15 19.05 10.33
CA ALA A 275 4.72 19.87 11.41
C ALA A 275 6.24 19.85 11.40
N THR A 276 6.86 18.74 11.05
CA THR A 276 8.32 18.59 10.96
C THR A 276 8.85 18.68 9.54
N ARG A 277 7.96 18.64 8.54
CA ARG A 277 8.28 18.57 7.11
C ARG A 277 9.13 17.34 6.75
N LEU A 278 8.91 16.23 7.48
CA LEU A 278 9.58 14.95 7.25
C LEU A 278 8.64 13.97 6.56
N THR A 279 9.12 13.35 5.50
CA THR A 279 8.50 12.15 4.92
C THR A 279 9.19 10.91 5.47
N ILE A 280 8.40 9.94 5.96
CA ILE A 280 8.90 8.75 6.65
C ILE A 280 8.61 7.53 5.80
N TRP A 281 9.65 6.78 5.46
CA TRP A 281 9.58 5.62 4.59
C TRP A 281 10.26 4.43 5.22
N GLY A 282 9.75 3.24 4.92
CA GLY A 282 10.44 2.01 5.21
C GLY A 282 11.31 1.55 4.04
N THR A 283 12.45 0.97 4.34
CA THR A 283 13.38 0.43 3.34
C THR A 283 13.39 -1.09 3.34
N GLY A 284 13.67 -1.67 2.19
CA GLY A 284 13.72 -3.10 1.97
C GLY A 284 15.02 -3.76 2.42
N ASN A 285 15.09 -5.04 2.13
CA ASN A 285 16.20 -5.93 2.43
C ASN A 285 17.51 -5.49 1.76
N PRO A 286 18.68 -5.87 2.35
CA PRO A 286 19.96 -5.77 1.65
C PRO A 286 20.12 -6.87 0.59
N VAL A 287 20.99 -6.65 -0.39
CA VAL A 287 21.30 -7.62 -1.46
C VAL A 287 22.82 -7.90 -1.47
N PRO A 288 23.25 -9.18 -1.59
CA PRO A 288 22.48 -10.43 -1.73
C PRO A 288 21.59 -10.74 -0.54
N ILE A 289 20.31 -11.10 -0.78
CA ILE A 289 19.28 -11.18 0.27
C ILE A 289 19.66 -12.16 1.40
N TYR A 290 19.98 -13.39 1.04
CA TYR A 290 20.16 -14.51 1.99
C TYR A 290 21.61 -14.80 2.34
N ASP A 291 22.56 -14.01 1.85
CA ASP A 291 23.99 -14.19 2.08
C ASP A 291 24.62 -13.01 2.80
N PRO A 292 24.49 -12.95 4.13
CA PRO A 292 25.04 -11.86 4.93
C PRO A 292 26.58 -11.86 4.92
N GLN A 293 27.22 -12.98 4.62
CA GLN A 293 28.67 -13.10 4.54
C GLN A 293 29.26 -12.44 3.27
N ALA A 294 28.43 -12.23 2.24
CA ALA A 294 28.81 -11.45 1.05
C ALA A 294 28.76 -9.92 1.28
N ARG A 295 28.10 -9.48 2.35
CA ARG A 295 27.93 -8.07 2.72
C ARG A 295 28.04 -7.89 4.24
N PRO A 296 29.20 -8.16 4.85
CA PRO A 296 29.40 -8.00 6.29
C PRO A 296 29.04 -6.59 6.78
N GLY A 297 28.68 -6.45 8.04
CA GLY A 297 28.22 -5.23 8.68
C GLY A 297 26.69 -5.10 8.69
N ASP A 298 26.18 -4.04 9.31
CA ASP A 298 24.75 -3.83 9.52
C ASP A 298 23.99 -3.43 8.24
N ASN A 299 24.69 -2.96 7.21
CA ASN A 299 24.17 -2.60 5.88
C ASN A 299 23.15 -1.45 5.93
N LEU A 300 23.48 -0.31 6.56
CA LEU A 300 22.62 0.87 6.55
C LEU A 300 22.38 1.37 5.12
N TYR A 301 21.17 1.84 4.80
CA TYR A 301 19.97 1.96 5.61
C TYR A 301 18.92 0.93 5.17
N THR A 302 19.30 -0.35 5.04
CA THR A 302 18.35 -1.43 4.75
C THR A 302 17.51 -1.75 5.98
N ASN A 303 16.32 -2.34 5.80
CA ASN A 303 15.42 -2.77 6.89
C ASN A 303 15.17 -1.67 7.93
N SER A 304 14.95 -0.45 7.49
CA SER A 304 14.93 0.74 8.34
C SER A 304 13.71 1.61 8.11
N ALA A 305 13.29 2.33 9.14
CA ALA A 305 12.57 3.59 8.96
C ALA A 305 13.57 4.70 8.68
N VAL A 306 13.28 5.52 7.67
CA VAL A 306 14.09 6.70 7.32
C VAL A 306 13.19 7.92 7.23
N ALA A 307 13.59 9.02 7.85
CA ALA A 307 12.88 10.29 7.78
C ALA A 307 13.68 11.31 6.98
N ILE A 308 13.10 11.73 5.86
CA ILE A 308 13.74 12.64 4.91
C ILE A 308 13.03 13.99 4.94
N ASN A 309 13.80 15.07 5.04
CA ASN A 309 13.25 16.40 4.94
C ASN A 309 12.78 16.67 3.49
N VAL A 310 11.49 17.00 3.30
CA VAL A 310 10.89 17.11 1.97
C VAL A 310 11.42 18.29 1.15
N ASP A 311 12.02 19.30 1.79
CA ASP A 311 12.56 20.46 1.09
C ASP A 311 13.98 20.24 0.59
N THR A 312 14.78 19.50 1.37
CA THR A 312 16.22 19.40 1.15
C THR A 312 16.67 18.01 0.68
N GLY A 313 15.82 16.97 0.83
CA GLY A 313 16.20 15.57 0.57
C GLY A 313 17.19 15.01 1.59
N LYS A 314 17.45 15.70 2.70
CA LYS A 314 18.42 15.25 3.72
C LYS A 314 17.76 14.31 4.71
N LEU A 315 18.49 13.23 5.06
CA LEU A 315 18.11 12.32 6.14
C LEU A 315 18.17 13.08 7.48
N ALA A 316 17.05 13.07 8.21
CA ALA A 316 16.96 13.67 9.55
C ALA A 316 17.25 12.64 10.65
N TRP A 317 16.67 11.44 10.52
CA TRP A 317 16.90 10.33 11.42
C TRP A 317 16.55 9.00 10.74
N TYR A 318 17.04 7.90 11.32
CA TYR A 318 16.68 6.54 10.93
C TYR A 318 16.57 5.63 12.17
N PHE A 319 15.90 4.50 11.98
CA PHE A 319 15.91 3.38 12.91
C PHE A 319 15.96 2.07 12.11
N GLN A 320 16.97 1.25 12.35
CA GLN A 320 17.11 -0.05 11.68
C GLN A 320 16.48 -1.15 12.52
N TYR A 321 15.51 -1.89 11.95
CA TYR A 321 14.76 -2.94 12.65
C TYR A 321 15.49 -4.27 12.71
N THR A 322 16.22 -4.62 11.64
CA THR A 322 16.91 -5.90 11.49
C THR A 322 18.30 -5.68 10.87
N PRO A 323 19.34 -5.33 11.66
CA PRO A 323 20.69 -5.19 11.15
C PRO A 323 21.19 -6.47 10.49
N ASN A 324 21.92 -6.39 9.37
CA ASN A 324 22.50 -7.53 8.65
C ASN A 324 21.47 -8.65 8.33
N ASP A 325 20.25 -8.27 7.92
CA ASP A 325 19.16 -9.20 7.60
C ASP A 325 19.57 -10.28 6.58
N SER A 326 19.06 -11.51 6.75
CA SER A 326 19.24 -12.62 5.83
C SER A 326 17.96 -13.43 5.59
N TRP A 327 16.81 -12.86 5.93
CA TRP A 327 15.51 -13.52 5.86
C TRP A 327 14.56 -12.87 4.86
N ASP A 328 14.97 -11.75 4.23
CA ASP A 328 14.10 -10.95 3.36
C ASP A 328 13.05 -10.17 4.18
N TYR A 329 13.44 -9.67 5.36
CA TYR A 329 12.54 -8.91 6.22
C TYR A 329 12.50 -7.43 5.84
N ASP A 330 12.02 -7.15 4.60
CA ASP A 330 11.72 -5.77 4.19
C ASP A 330 10.87 -5.02 5.23
N GLU A 331 11.28 -3.84 5.62
CA GLU A 331 10.50 -3.01 6.55
C GLU A 331 9.77 -1.87 5.85
N VAL A 332 9.38 -2.10 4.60
CA VAL A 332 8.68 -1.12 3.74
C VAL A 332 7.23 -0.85 4.15
N GLY A 333 6.64 -1.67 5.00
CA GLY A 333 5.25 -1.54 5.44
C GLY A 333 4.92 -0.14 5.96
N VAL A 334 3.64 0.15 6.10
CA VAL A 334 3.16 1.48 6.49
C VAL A 334 3.70 1.90 7.86
N HIS A 335 4.26 3.10 7.92
CA HIS A 335 4.67 3.77 9.15
C HIS A 335 3.57 4.76 9.55
N MET A 336 2.75 4.38 10.55
CA MET A 336 1.61 5.18 10.99
C MET A 336 2.06 6.31 11.92
N LEU A 337 1.63 7.54 11.64
CA LEU A 337 1.95 8.73 12.44
C LEU A 337 0.71 9.17 13.23
N TYR A 338 0.83 9.21 14.53
CA TYR A 338 -0.23 9.68 15.42
C TYR A 338 0.34 10.20 16.75
N ASP A 339 -0.50 10.89 17.50
CA ASP A 339 -0.17 11.33 18.85
C ASP A 339 -0.91 10.44 19.85
N ILE A 340 -0.22 10.00 20.91
CA ILE A 340 -0.74 9.05 21.88
C ILE A 340 -0.21 9.36 23.29
N ASN A 341 -1.01 9.04 24.32
CA ASN A 341 -0.55 9.17 25.69
C ASN A 341 0.04 7.83 26.16
N ILE A 342 1.34 7.80 26.37
CA ILE A 342 2.04 6.63 26.92
C ILE A 342 2.58 7.00 28.32
N SER A 343 2.14 6.28 29.34
CA SER A 343 2.56 6.50 30.74
C SER A 343 2.35 7.95 31.23
N GLY A 344 1.20 8.55 30.85
CA GLY A 344 0.84 9.92 31.24
C GLY A 344 1.52 11.04 30.46
N GLN A 345 2.35 10.70 29.46
CA GLN A 345 3.02 11.68 28.60
C GLN A 345 2.47 11.64 27.18
N SER A 346 2.08 12.79 26.63
CA SER A 346 1.76 12.92 25.21
C SER A 346 3.01 12.71 24.38
N ARG A 347 2.95 11.76 23.45
CA ARG A 347 4.06 11.35 22.57
C ARG A 347 3.62 11.48 21.10
N LYS A 348 4.49 12.07 20.30
CA LYS A 348 4.40 12.01 18.84
C LYS A 348 5.10 10.74 18.41
N VAL A 349 4.34 9.78 17.89
CA VAL A 349 4.90 8.46 17.55
C VAL A 349 4.82 8.19 16.06
N VAL A 350 5.76 7.38 15.59
CA VAL A 350 5.65 6.58 14.39
C VAL A 350 5.62 5.13 14.79
N SER A 351 4.57 4.41 14.39
CA SER A 351 4.44 2.99 14.72
C SER A 351 4.38 2.14 13.46
N HIS A 352 4.92 0.94 13.57
CA HIS A 352 5.08 0.03 12.46
C HIS A 352 4.88 -1.42 12.89
N PHE A 353 4.03 -2.15 12.17
CA PHE A 353 4.00 -3.60 12.22
C PHE A 353 5.12 -4.12 11.31
N ALA A 354 6.24 -4.43 11.90
CA ALA A 354 7.43 -4.83 11.18
C ALA A 354 7.31 -6.26 10.64
N ARG A 355 7.90 -6.49 9.47
CA ARG A 355 7.91 -7.80 8.80
C ARG A 355 8.63 -8.85 9.64
N ASN A 356 9.55 -8.42 10.50
CA ASN A 356 10.27 -9.26 11.43
C ASN A 356 9.44 -9.80 12.62
N GLY A 357 8.15 -9.44 12.71
CA GLY A 357 7.19 -9.99 13.67
C GLY A 357 6.94 -9.14 14.93
N PHE A 358 7.54 -7.95 15.02
CA PHE A 358 7.33 -7.03 16.13
C PHE A 358 6.56 -5.78 15.70
N PHE A 359 5.74 -5.26 16.63
CA PHE A 359 5.17 -3.92 16.53
C PHE A 359 6.10 -2.95 17.25
N TYR A 360 6.55 -1.92 16.55
CA TYR A 360 7.44 -0.89 17.11
C TYR A 360 6.70 0.44 17.24
N SER A 361 7.05 1.19 18.28
CA SER A 361 6.75 2.62 18.40
C SER A 361 8.05 3.39 18.61
N LEU A 362 8.28 4.37 17.74
CA LEU A 362 9.44 5.25 17.77
C LEU A 362 8.99 6.69 18.01
N ASP A 363 9.85 7.50 18.57
CA ASP A 363 9.65 8.95 18.65
C ASP A 363 9.70 9.55 17.24
N ARG A 364 8.62 10.17 16.79
CA ARG A 364 8.47 10.70 15.43
C ARG A 364 9.45 11.81 15.07
N LEU A 365 9.96 12.53 16.08
CA LEU A 365 10.88 13.66 15.87
C LEU A 365 12.33 13.19 15.74
N THR A 366 12.69 12.10 16.38
CA THR A 366 14.08 11.68 16.55
C THR A 366 14.40 10.27 16.07
N GLY A 367 13.38 9.46 15.75
CA GLY A 367 13.55 8.03 15.43
C GLY A 367 13.92 7.15 16.63
N LYS A 368 14.01 7.69 17.84
CA LYS A 368 14.38 6.92 19.01
C LYS A 368 13.31 5.90 19.39
N PHE A 369 13.74 4.68 19.71
CA PHE A 369 12.87 3.63 20.18
C PHE A 369 12.14 4.01 21.47
N ILE A 370 10.85 3.75 21.53
CA ILE A 370 10.01 3.96 22.71
C ILE A 370 9.64 2.60 23.32
N LYS A 371 9.06 1.71 22.49
CA LYS A 371 8.59 0.40 22.93
C LYS A 371 8.39 -0.52 21.75
N GLY A 372 8.49 -1.84 21.97
CA GLY A 372 8.17 -2.85 20.95
C GLY A 372 7.72 -4.15 21.59
N ALA A 373 6.84 -4.89 20.89
CA ALA A 373 6.39 -6.20 21.30
C ALA A 373 6.03 -7.07 20.11
N GLN A 374 6.16 -8.39 20.29
CA GLN A 374 5.76 -9.38 19.28
C GLN A 374 4.26 -9.31 19.02
N TYR A 375 3.88 -9.38 17.75
CA TYR A 375 2.47 -9.47 17.34
C TYR A 375 2.14 -10.75 16.57
N VAL A 376 3.13 -11.42 15.97
CA VAL A 376 2.96 -12.72 15.29
C VAL A 376 2.85 -13.86 16.30
N ASN A 377 2.25 -14.98 15.91
CA ASN A 377 2.11 -16.14 16.78
C ASN A 377 3.47 -16.83 17.02
N ASP A 378 4.19 -17.11 15.92
CA ASP A 378 5.47 -17.80 15.97
C ASP A 378 6.63 -16.87 15.61
N LEU A 379 7.65 -16.85 16.49
CA LEU A 379 8.86 -16.08 16.31
C LEU A 379 10.05 -16.83 16.91
N ASN A 380 11.09 -17.06 16.10
CA ASN A 380 12.28 -17.78 16.58
C ASN A 380 13.61 -17.21 16.08
N TRP A 381 13.63 -16.20 15.21
CA TRP A 381 14.87 -15.63 14.68
C TRP A 381 15.67 -14.85 15.75
N THR A 382 15.01 -14.39 16.81
CA THR A 382 15.58 -13.75 18.00
C THR A 382 14.77 -14.16 19.24
N LYS A 383 15.34 -14.02 20.42
CA LYS A 383 14.64 -14.21 21.72
C LYS A 383 13.77 -13.02 22.11
N GLY A 384 13.81 -11.92 21.34
CA GLY A 384 13.03 -10.73 21.61
C GLY A 384 13.79 -9.44 21.35
N LEU A 385 13.23 -8.32 21.83
CA LEU A 385 13.81 -7.00 21.70
C LEU A 385 14.40 -6.49 23.02
N ASN A 386 15.54 -5.86 22.94
CA ASN A 386 16.06 -5.03 24.00
C ASN A 386 15.15 -3.80 24.18
N GLN A 387 14.45 -3.71 25.29
CA GLN A 387 13.44 -2.67 25.54
C GLN A 387 14.03 -1.26 25.77
N LYS A 388 15.35 -1.11 25.76
CA LYS A 388 16.01 0.22 25.79
C LYS A 388 16.37 0.72 24.39
N THR A 389 16.71 -0.19 23.50
CA THR A 389 17.25 0.16 22.17
C THR A 389 16.34 -0.24 21.01
N GLY A 390 15.44 -1.21 21.21
CA GLY A 390 14.62 -1.82 20.15
C GLY A 390 15.38 -2.80 19.26
N MET A 391 16.67 -3.03 19.52
CA MET A 391 17.47 -4.01 18.78
C MET A 391 17.12 -5.43 19.23
N PRO A 392 17.34 -6.46 18.40
CA PRO A 392 17.26 -7.85 18.82
C PRO A 392 18.17 -8.12 20.03
N LEU A 393 17.75 -9.00 20.93
CA LEU A 393 18.51 -9.26 22.18
C LEU A 393 19.92 -9.78 21.93
N GLU A 394 20.13 -10.52 20.84
CA GLU A 394 21.43 -11.10 20.47
C GLU A 394 22.28 -10.19 19.57
N TYR A 395 21.78 -8.99 19.23
CA TYR A 395 22.56 -8.05 18.42
C TYR A 395 23.88 -7.67 19.11
N ASP A 396 24.99 -7.90 18.42
CA ASP A 396 26.33 -7.51 18.86
C ASP A 396 26.99 -6.58 17.83
N PRO A 397 27.19 -5.29 18.12
CA PRO A 397 27.80 -4.33 17.17
C PRO A 397 29.27 -4.64 16.82
N LYS A 398 29.89 -5.60 17.50
CA LYS A 398 31.27 -6.05 17.19
C LYS A 398 31.33 -7.13 16.12
N LEU A 399 30.18 -7.77 15.82
CA LEU A 399 30.13 -8.80 14.80
C LEU A 399 29.89 -8.19 13.42
N ASP A 400 30.68 -8.62 12.46
CA ASP A 400 30.51 -8.24 11.07
C ASP A 400 29.36 -9.03 10.41
N VAL A 401 29.07 -10.21 10.87
CA VAL A 401 27.90 -11.03 10.49
C VAL A 401 27.14 -11.38 11.77
N GLN A 402 25.93 -10.86 11.88
CA GLN A 402 25.08 -11.11 13.05
C GLN A 402 24.64 -12.59 13.06
N ILE A 403 24.63 -13.21 14.22
CA ILE A 403 24.25 -14.62 14.36
C ILE A 403 22.79 -14.76 14.77
N TYR A 404 22.29 -13.92 15.68
CA TYR A 404 20.97 -14.02 16.29
C TYR A 404 20.70 -15.45 16.82
N ASN A 405 19.62 -16.10 16.36
CA ASN A 405 19.39 -17.51 16.69
C ASN A 405 20.06 -18.42 15.64
N PRO A 406 21.10 -19.21 16.01
CA PRO A 406 21.78 -20.11 15.07
C PRO A 406 20.86 -21.16 14.42
N ASP A 407 19.79 -21.57 15.13
CA ASP A 407 18.86 -22.58 14.63
C ASP A 407 17.85 -22.03 13.63
N ALA A 408 17.74 -20.71 13.52
CA ALA A 408 16.83 -20.02 12.59
C ALA A 408 17.58 -19.24 11.51
N ARG A 409 18.92 -19.13 11.58
CA ARG A 409 19.69 -18.35 10.60
C ARG A 409 20.62 -19.25 9.79
N PRO A 410 20.29 -19.55 8.53
CA PRO A 410 21.19 -20.31 7.67
C PRO A 410 22.35 -19.42 7.21
N LEU A 411 23.57 -19.87 7.47
CA LEU A 411 24.79 -19.30 6.93
C LEU A 411 25.31 -20.17 5.77
N ARG A 412 26.25 -19.63 5.02
CA ARG A 412 26.87 -20.29 3.87
C ARG A 412 27.44 -21.66 4.26
N GLY A 413 27.03 -22.73 3.56
CA GLY A 413 27.45 -24.11 3.83
C GLY A 413 26.70 -24.84 4.94
N GLU A 414 25.78 -24.18 5.65
CA GLU A 414 24.96 -24.82 6.66
C GLU A 414 23.76 -25.59 6.05
N GLY A 415 23.15 -26.47 6.88
CA GLY A 415 21.95 -27.21 6.52
C GLY A 415 20.67 -26.36 6.49
N VAL A 416 19.54 -27.05 6.39
CA VAL A 416 18.22 -26.41 6.40
C VAL A 416 17.92 -25.85 7.79
N LYS A 417 17.52 -24.58 7.85
CA LYS A 417 17.04 -23.90 9.06
C LYS A 417 15.57 -23.50 8.88
N ARG A 418 14.80 -23.62 9.97
CA ARG A 418 13.39 -23.20 10.01
C ARG A 418 13.28 -21.88 10.74
N THR A 419 12.73 -20.87 10.06
CA THR A 419 12.60 -19.50 10.59
C THR A 419 11.13 -19.09 10.70
N CYS A 420 10.79 -18.43 11.78
CA CYS A 420 9.49 -17.80 12.03
C CYS A 420 9.71 -16.32 12.42
N PRO A 421 8.90 -15.39 11.90
CA PRO A 421 7.85 -15.58 10.90
C PRO A 421 8.42 -15.97 9.51
N THR A 422 7.54 -16.15 8.52
CA THR A 422 7.95 -16.50 7.15
C THR A 422 8.81 -15.40 6.51
N TRP A 423 9.41 -15.68 5.34
CA TRP A 423 10.15 -14.66 4.58
C TRP A 423 9.26 -13.48 4.12
N HIS A 424 7.94 -13.69 3.97
CA HIS A 424 6.98 -12.60 3.82
C HIS A 424 6.74 -11.85 5.14
N GLY A 425 7.30 -12.36 6.25
CA GLY A 425 7.14 -11.80 7.58
C GLY A 425 5.73 -11.94 8.14
N GLY A 426 5.41 -11.17 9.14
CA GLY A 426 4.06 -11.03 9.65
C GLY A 426 3.24 -10.09 8.75
N ILE A 427 3.70 -8.85 8.55
CA ILE A 427 3.07 -7.88 7.64
C ILE A 427 4.14 -7.37 6.67
N ALA A 428 3.97 -7.63 5.37
CA ALA A 428 4.94 -7.23 4.36
C ALA A 428 4.66 -5.82 3.80
N HIS A 429 3.52 -5.64 3.17
CA HIS A 429 3.16 -4.39 2.50
C HIS A 429 1.73 -3.94 2.79
N GLN A 430 0.98 -4.79 3.42
CA GLN A 430 -0.44 -4.56 3.67
C GLN A 430 -0.63 -3.27 4.45
N PRO A 431 -1.43 -2.30 3.93
CA PRO A 431 -1.74 -1.10 4.68
C PRO A 431 -2.42 -1.42 6.01
N THR A 432 -1.83 -0.91 7.08
CA THR A 432 -2.31 -1.05 8.45
C THR A 432 -3.21 0.12 8.82
N ALA A 433 -4.01 -0.01 9.88
CA ALA A 433 -4.91 1.04 10.33
C ALA A 433 -4.73 1.34 11.83
N PHE A 434 -5.13 2.53 12.26
CA PHE A 434 -5.11 2.92 13.66
C PHE A 434 -6.38 3.68 14.03
N ASN A 435 -7.03 3.26 15.10
CA ASN A 435 -8.17 3.97 15.69
C ASN A 435 -7.66 4.97 16.75
N PRO A 436 -7.64 6.28 16.49
CA PRO A 436 -7.09 7.27 17.42
C PRO A 436 -7.96 7.50 18.66
N ILE A 437 -9.21 7.04 18.65
CA ILE A 437 -10.12 7.17 19.80
C ILE A 437 -9.86 6.05 20.81
N LYS A 438 -9.61 4.84 20.29
CA LYS A 438 -9.41 3.62 21.12
C LYS A 438 -7.93 3.28 21.34
N ASN A 439 -7.03 3.92 20.61
CA ASN A 439 -5.59 3.64 20.58
C ASN A 439 -5.28 2.17 20.19
N ILE A 440 -6.05 1.64 19.23
CA ILE A 440 -5.88 0.29 18.71
C ILE A 440 -5.33 0.37 17.30
N ALA A 441 -4.22 -0.32 17.05
CA ALA A 441 -3.66 -0.54 15.72
C ALA A 441 -4.15 -1.87 15.15
N TYR A 442 -4.41 -1.89 13.84
CA TYR A 442 -4.89 -3.08 13.12
C TYR A 442 -3.91 -3.45 12.03
N GLY A 443 -3.40 -4.67 12.12
CA GLY A 443 -2.54 -5.27 11.12
C GLY A 443 -3.23 -6.46 10.47
N VAL A 444 -3.04 -6.62 9.15
CA VAL A 444 -3.49 -7.79 8.41
C VAL A 444 -2.27 -8.43 7.75
N GLY A 445 -2.10 -9.72 7.89
CA GLY A 445 -0.83 -10.31 7.49
C GLY A 445 -0.82 -11.83 7.38
N ILE A 446 0.35 -12.36 7.63
CA ILE A 446 0.74 -13.73 7.36
C ILE A 446 1.31 -14.32 8.63
N GLU A 447 0.87 -15.52 8.97
CA GLU A 447 1.39 -16.32 10.06
C GLU A 447 2.06 -17.58 9.52
N GLY A 448 3.03 -18.09 10.25
CA GLY A 448 3.74 -19.32 9.95
C GLY A 448 5.24 -19.12 9.77
N CYS A 449 5.89 -20.17 9.29
CA CYS A 449 7.35 -20.27 9.23
C CYS A 449 7.79 -20.72 7.83
N PHE A 450 9.08 -20.60 7.55
CA PHE A 450 9.65 -21.13 6.32
C PHE A 450 10.96 -21.86 6.59
N SER A 451 11.36 -22.70 5.65
CA SER A 451 12.64 -23.40 5.69
C SER A 451 13.58 -22.85 4.64
N GLN A 452 14.81 -22.61 5.02
CA GLN A 452 15.86 -22.07 4.16
C GLN A 452 17.10 -22.95 4.24
N ASN A 453 17.69 -23.27 3.08
CA ASN A 453 18.88 -24.12 2.99
C ASN A 453 20.14 -23.28 2.80
N GLY A 454 21.03 -23.23 3.78
CA GLY A 454 22.29 -22.52 3.73
C GLY A 454 23.26 -23.02 2.66
N ALA A 455 23.20 -24.30 2.27
CA ALA A 455 23.96 -24.81 1.14
C ALA A 455 23.54 -24.19 -0.19
N ALA A 456 22.28 -23.78 -0.35
CA ALA A 456 21.78 -23.09 -1.54
C ALA A 456 22.13 -21.60 -1.55
N VAL A 457 22.43 -21.00 -0.41
CA VAL A 457 22.83 -19.60 -0.29
C VAL A 457 24.13 -19.30 -1.05
N ALA A 458 25.06 -20.27 -1.13
CA ALA A 458 26.32 -20.13 -1.86
C ALA A 458 26.16 -19.98 -3.38
N PHE A 459 24.98 -20.28 -3.94
CA PHE A 459 24.69 -20.17 -5.38
C PHE A 459 23.91 -18.91 -5.76
N LEU A 460 23.59 -18.06 -4.81
CA LEU A 460 23.04 -16.74 -5.11
C LEU A 460 24.15 -15.92 -5.75
N SER A 461 23.87 -15.44 -6.97
CA SER A 461 24.83 -14.73 -7.80
C SER A 461 25.64 -13.71 -6.98
N PRO A 462 26.97 -13.69 -7.08
CA PRO A 462 27.82 -12.65 -6.46
C PRO A 462 27.44 -11.22 -6.86
N GLN A 463 26.61 -11.08 -7.89
CA GLN A 463 26.14 -9.81 -8.46
C GLN A 463 24.74 -9.40 -7.97
N GLY A 464 24.21 -10.04 -6.92
CA GLY A 464 23.00 -9.60 -6.23
C GLY A 464 21.68 -9.95 -6.89
N GLY A 465 21.64 -10.83 -7.87
CA GLY A 465 20.38 -11.37 -8.42
C GLY A 465 19.97 -12.65 -7.71
N ILE A 466 18.68 -12.86 -7.48
CA ILE A 466 18.16 -14.20 -7.21
C ILE A 466 18.45 -15.01 -8.47
N ASP A 467 19.26 -16.06 -8.36
CA ASP A 467 19.31 -17.08 -9.41
C ASP A 467 17.98 -17.83 -9.36
N GLU A 468 17.07 -17.52 -10.31
CA GLU A 468 15.73 -18.09 -10.38
C GLU A 468 15.77 -19.64 -10.43
N LYS A 469 16.84 -20.23 -10.99
CA LYS A 469 17.02 -21.68 -11.01
C LYS A 469 17.29 -22.29 -9.64
N ASN A 470 17.85 -21.52 -8.70
CA ASN A 470 18.14 -21.96 -7.34
C ASN A 470 17.13 -21.44 -6.30
N SER A 471 16.31 -20.46 -6.63
CA SER A 471 15.21 -19.99 -5.77
C SER A 471 14.11 -21.05 -5.56
N GLN A 472 14.03 -22.04 -6.46
CA GLN A 472 13.10 -23.17 -6.35
C GLN A 472 13.44 -24.16 -5.21
N LYS A 473 14.55 -24.00 -4.50
CA LYS A 473 14.92 -24.83 -3.35
C LYS A 473 14.42 -24.31 -2.01
N ARG A 474 13.58 -23.28 -2.00
CA ARG A 474 12.86 -22.85 -0.80
C ARG A 474 11.72 -23.84 -0.55
N THR A 475 11.86 -24.68 0.43
CA THR A 475 10.76 -25.50 0.92
C THR A 475 9.91 -24.62 1.84
N TYR A 476 8.73 -24.23 1.38
CA TYR A 476 7.72 -23.66 2.26
C TYR A 476 7.04 -24.80 3.01
N SER A 477 6.97 -24.70 4.31
CA SER A 477 6.07 -25.52 5.12
C SER A 477 4.64 -24.99 4.89
N SER A 478 3.95 -25.51 3.86
CA SER A 478 2.60 -25.07 3.48
C SER A 478 1.56 -25.26 4.59
N ASP A 479 1.82 -26.12 5.55
CA ASP A 479 0.89 -26.46 6.63
C ASP A 479 0.83 -25.41 7.74
N LEU A 480 1.78 -24.45 7.76
CA LEU A 480 1.89 -23.39 8.76
C LEU A 480 1.73 -21.98 8.19
N TYR A 481 1.19 -21.88 6.97
CA TYR A 481 1.06 -20.62 6.26
C TYR A 481 -0.42 -20.22 6.16
N TYR A 482 -0.83 -19.28 6.96
CA TYR A 482 -2.21 -18.80 7.06
C TYR A 482 -2.22 -17.28 7.27
N GLY A 483 -3.39 -16.66 7.28
CA GLY A 483 -3.52 -15.22 7.50
C GLY A 483 -4.01 -14.86 8.89
N SER A 484 -3.83 -13.61 9.25
CA SER A 484 -4.42 -13.06 10.46
C SER A 484 -4.82 -11.59 10.29
N VAL A 485 -5.84 -11.20 11.05
CA VAL A 485 -6.16 -9.81 11.39
C VAL A 485 -5.84 -9.65 12.86
N THR A 486 -5.01 -8.69 13.21
CA THR A 486 -4.53 -8.46 14.58
C THR A 486 -5.00 -7.09 15.06
N ALA A 487 -5.68 -7.02 16.19
CA ALA A 487 -5.93 -5.80 16.95
C ALA A 487 -4.87 -5.68 18.05
N PHE A 488 -4.14 -4.57 18.06
CA PHE A 488 -2.99 -4.35 18.94
C PHE A 488 -3.17 -3.08 19.77
N ASP A 489 -3.09 -3.19 21.08
CA ASP A 489 -3.11 -2.06 22.00
C ASP A 489 -1.79 -1.27 21.87
N ALA A 490 -1.86 -0.10 21.26
CA ALA A 490 -0.69 0.73 21.01
C ALA A 490 -0.14 1.43 22.26
N ILE A 491 -0.89 1.48 23.38
CA ILE A 491 -0.43 2.00 24.66
C ILE A 491 0.36 0.93 25.41
N ASN A 492 -0.26 -0.22 25.61
CA ASN A 492 0.30 -1.30 26.42
C ASN A 492 1.24 -2.21 25.64
N HIS A 493 1.24 -2.12 24.29
CA HIS A 493 2.02 -2.96 23.37
C HIS A 493 1.70 -4.45 23.55
N LYS A 494 0.45 -4.81 23.32
CA LYS A 494 0.00 -6.21 23.36
C LYS A 494 -1.09 -6.48 22.35
N VAL A 495 -1.12 -7.68 21.85
CA VAL A 495 -2.25 -8.20 21.08
C VAL A 495 -3.47 -8.29 21.99
N ILE A 496 -4.60 -7.70 21.58
CA ILE A 496 -5.87 -7.75 22.32
C ILE A 496 -6.87 -8.70 21.66
N ALA A 497 -6.83 -8.82 20.34
CA ALA A 497 -7.63 -9.79 19.60
C ALA A 497 -6.92 -10.20 18.32
N LYS A 498 -7.19 -11.41 17.83
CA LYS A 498 -6.69 -11.89 16.56
C LYS A 498 -7.75 -12.78 15.88
N ALA A 499 -8.11 -12.45 14.64
CA ALA A 499 -8.91 -13.30 13.79
C ALA A 499 -7.99 -14.03 12.80
N VAL A 500 -8.16 -15.35 12.68
CA VAL A 500 -7.37 -16.21 11.80
C VAL A 500 -8.14 -16.43 10.50
N THR A 501 -7.43 -16.43 9.38
CA THR A 501 -7.98 -16.74 8.05
C THR A 501 -7.21 -17.91 7.45
N ASP A 502 -7.90 -18.72 6.62
CA ASP A 502 -7.31 -19.94 6.02
C ASP A 502 -6.16 -19.66 5.06
N ILE A 503 -6.07 -18.43 4.55
CA ILE A 503 -5.02 -17.96 3.64
C ILE A 503 -4.47 -16.63 4.13
N GLU A 504 -3.27 -16.29 3.68
CA GLU A 504 -2.65 -15.02 3.98
C GLU A 504 -3.50 -13.83 3.51
N VAL A 505 -3.54 -12.77 4.31
CA VAL A 505 -4.18 -11.51 3.94
C VAL A 505 -3.17 -10.63 3.20
N ARG A 506 -3.50 -10.24 1.97
CA ARG A 506 -2.63 -9.45 1.09
C ARG A 506 -3.19 -8.05 0.76
N SER A 507 -4.38 -7.72 1.24
CA SER A 507 -4.97 -6.39 1.06
C SER A 507 -4.52 -5.42 2.15
N GLY A 508 -5.40 -4.76 2.84
CA GLY A 508 -5.10 -3.88 3.97
C GLY A 508 -6.30 -3.70 4.88
N ALA A 509 -6.08 -3.08 6.02
CA ALA A 509 -7.13 -2.74 6.98
C ALA A 509 -7.62 -1.31 6.78
N THR A 510 -8.90 -1.07 7.06
CA THR A 510 -9.51 0.25 7.20
C THR A 510 -10.47 0.23 8.38
N VAL A 511 -10.31 1.15 9.32
CA VAL A 511 -11.15 1.24 10.52
C VAL A 511 -12.03 2.47 10.48
N THR A 512 -13.26 2.37 10.99
CA THR A 512 -14.23 3.47 10.97
C THR A 512 -14.74 3.83 12.37
N ALA A 513 -15.26 5.04 12.51
CA ALA A 513 -15.94 5.48 13.75
C ALA A 513 -17.23 4.65 14.04
N GLY A 514 -17.74 3.89 13.07
CA GLY A 514 -18.83 2.93 13.27
C GLY A 514 -18.43 1.68 14.05
N GLY A 515 -17.16 1.57 14.46
CA GLY A 515 -16.65 0.44 15.22
C GLY A 515 -16.40 -0.81 14.38
N VAL A 516 -16.08 -0.62 13.10
CA VAL A 516 -15.88 -1.70 12.13
C VAL A 516 -14.48 -1.61 11.50
N VAL A 517 -13.81 -2.76 11.40
CA VAL A 517 -12.59 -2.94 10.61
C VAL A 517 -12.92 -3.70 9.34
N PHE A 518 -12.62 -3.13 8.19
CA PHE A 518 -12.76 -3.77 6.89
C PHE A 518 -11.41 -4.28 6.38
N THR A 519 -11.42 -5.46 5.76
CA THR A 519 -10.31 -6.01 4.98
C THR A 519 -10.84 -6.81 3.80
N ALA A 520 -9.93 -7.24 2.93
CA ALA A 520 -10.26 -8.11 1.80
C ALA A 520 -9.28 -9.29 1.75
N LEU A 521 -9.77 -10.46 1.35
CA LEU A 521 -8.99 -11.70 1.28
C LEU A 521 -8.71 -12.06 -0.18
N GLN A 522 -7.60 -12.74 -0.42
CA GLN A 522 -7.21 -13.11 -1.79
C GLN A 522 -8.19 -14.03 -2.51
N ASP A 523 -9.01 -14.77 -1.78
CA ASP A 523 -10.07 -15.66 -2.30
C ASP A 523 -11.40 -14.94 -2.59
N GLY A 524 -11.36 -13.61 -2.64
CA GLY A 524 -12.47 -12.77 -3.07
C GLY A 524 -13.44 -12.34 -1.96
N TRP A 525 -13.17 -12.67 -0.70
CA TRP A 525 -13.99 -12.19 0.41
C TRP A 525 -13.62 -10.78 0.84
N ILE A 526 -14.61 -9.90 0.95
CA ILE A 526 -14.53 -8.66 1.69
C ILE A 526 -15.17 -8.95 3.04
N VAL A 527 -14.45 -8.59 4.12
CA VAL A 527 -14.85 -8.95 5.49
C VAL A 527 -14.89 -7.70 6.37
N ALA A 528 -15.90 -7.65 7.23
CA ALA A 528 -16.05 -6.64 8.28
C ALA A 528 -15.96 -7.30 9.65
N TYR A 529 -15.11 -6.78 10.51
CA TYR A 529 -14.92 -7.24 11.89
C TYR A 529 -15.30 -6.16 12.89
N ASN A 530 -15.72 -6.58 14.09
CA ASN A 530 -15.81 -5.71 15.25
C ASN A 530 -14.40 -5.18 15.58
N ASP A 531 -14.25 -3.88 15.74
CA ASP A 531 -12.95 -3.23 15.93
C ASP A 531 -12.30 -3.47 17.32
N GLU A 532 -12.99 -4.12 18.26
CA GLU A 532 -12.44 -4.47 19.59
C GLU A 532 -12.18 -5.98 19.73
N THR A 533 -13.12 -6.79 19.25
CA THR A 533 -13.07 -8.25 19.47
C THR A 533 -12.57 -9.02 18.27
N LEU A 534 -12.55 -8.39 17.09
CA LEU A 534 -12.35 -9.02 15.77
C LEU A 534 -13.32 -10.16 15.48
N GLU A 535 -14.50 -10.16 16.12
CA GLU A 535 -15.62 -11.00 15.71
C GLU A 535 -16.07 -10.58 14.30
N GLU A 536 -16.28 -11.56 13.42
CA GLU A 536 -16.78 -11.29 12.08
C GLU A 536 -18.25 -10.87 12.11
N LEU A 537 -18.54 -9.70 11.54
CA LEU A 537 -19.87 -9.11 11.49
C LEU A 537 -20.53 -9.28 10.13
N TRP A 538 -19.74 -9.39 9.07
CA TRP A 538 -20.24 -9.50 7.69
C TRP A 538 -19.12 -9.93 6.75
N ARG A 539 -19.51 -10.66 5.69
CA ARG A 539 -18.67 -10.94 4.55
C ARG A 539 -19.44 -10.99 3.24
N PHE A 540 -18.75 -10.70 2.15
CA PHE A 540 -19.28 -10.81 0.79
C PHE A 540 -18.18 -11.29 -0.16
N ASN A 541 -18.46 -12.32 -0.97
CA ASN A 541 -17.51 -12.81 -1.97
C ASN A 541 -17.79 -12.19 -3.33
N VAL A 542 -16.78 -11.57 -3.94
CA VAL A 542 -16.89 -10.92 -5.26
C VAL A 542 -16.41 -11.84 -6.40
N GLY A 543 -15.97 -13.06 -6.10
CA GLY A 543 -15.61 -14.09 -7.09
C GLY A 543 -14.28 -13.86 -7.82
N THR A 544 -13.42 -12.96 -7.34
CA THR A 544 -12.11 -12.67 -7.94
C THR A 544 -11.10 -12.25 -6.89
N THR A 545 -9.81 -12.34 -7.21
CA THR A 545 -8.73 -12.00 -6.27
C THR A 545 -8.75 -10.54 -5.83
N LEU A 546 -8.64 -10.32 -4.52
CA LEU A 546 -8.59 -9.00 -3.90
C LEU A 546 -7.23 -8.76 -3.25
N LYS A 547 -6.56 -7.66 -3.66
CA LYS A 547 -5.33 -7.14 -3.04
C LYS A 547 -5.45 -5.65 -2.71
N GLY A 548 -6.39 -4.92 -3.31
CA GLY A 548 -6.70 -3.55 -2.95
C GLY A 548 -7.29 -3.46 -1.53
N ALA A 549 -6.82 -2.51 -0.74
CA ALA A 549 -7.37 -2.27 0.58
C ALA A 549 -8.74 -1.57 0.48
N PRO A 550 -9.75 -1.97 1.27
CA PRO A 550 -11.03 -1.27 1.30
C PRO A 550 -10.88 0.21 1.66
N VAL A 551 -11.69 1.07 1.07
CA VAL A 551 -11.81 2.49 1.44
C VAL A 551 -13.28 2.84 1.64
N THR A 552 -13.55 3.86 2.48
CA THR A 552 -14.91 4.33 2.71
C THR A 552 -15.04 5.81 2.43
N TYR A 553 -16.19 6.21 1.91
CA TYR A 553 -16.49 7.59 1.53
C TYR A 553 -17.99 7.87 1.69
N ALA A 554 -18.42 9.12 1.49
CA ALA A 554 -19.83 9.45 1.54
C ALA A 554 -20.25 10.35 0.37
N ILE A 555 -21.50 10.22 -0.04
CA ILE A 555 -22.18 11.15 -0.95
C ILE A 555 -23.45 11.62 -0.24
N GLY A 556 -23.50 12.90 0.11
CA GLY A 556 -24.53 13.40 1.03
C GLY A 556 -24.50 12.63 2.35
N PRO A 557 -25.63 12.15 2.86
CA PRO A 557 -25.68 11.40 4.11
C PRO A 557 -25.31 9.92 3.98
N LYS A 558 -25.15 9.40 2.77
CA LYS A 558 -24.97 7.96 2.51
C LYS A 558 -23.50 7.59 2.47
N GLN A 559 -23.13 6.65 3.33
CA GLN A 559 -21.78 6.06 3.37
C GLN A 559 -21.66 4.88 2.41
N TYR A 560 -20.51 4.75 1.78
CA TYR A 560 -20.15 3.69 0.85
C TYR A 560 -18.82 3.05 1.26
N LEU A 561 -18.67 1.78 0.88
CA LEU A 561 -17.42 1.04 0.93
C LEU A 561 -17.00 0.74 -0.52
N ALA A 562 -15.77 1.02 -0.89
CA ALA A 562 -15.21 0.70 -2.21
C ALA A 562 -14.00 -0.23 -2.07
N VAL A 563 -13.92 -1.23 -2.96
CA VAL A 563 -12.79 -2.18 -3.03
C VAL A 563 -12.45 -2.40 -4.49
N GLN A 564 -11.16 -2.32 -4.83
CA GLN A 564 -10.69 -2.62 -6.18
C GLN A 564 -10.06 -4.02 -6.20
N SER A 565 -10.46 -4.83 -7.19
CA SER A 565 -9.86 -6.14 -7.44
C SER A 565 -8.64 -6.03 -8.35
N GLY A 566 -7.83 -7.06 -8.33
CA GLY A 566 -6.67 -7.22 -9.17
C GLY A 566 -5.55 -7.98 -8.48
N GLY A 567 -4.61 -8.46 -9.27
CA GLY A 567 -3.45 -9.18 -8.76
C GLY A 567 -3.58 -10.69 -8.89
N ARG A 568 -2.44 -11.31 -9.14
CA ARG A 568 -2.38 -12.76 -9.24
C ARG A 568 -2.48 -13.41 -7.86
N HIS A 569 -2.99 -14.61 -7.84
CA HIS A 569 -2.99 -15.47 -6.69
C HIS A 569 -1.57 -15.97 -6.39
N LEU A 570 -1.11 -15.87 -5.15
CA LEU A 570 0.22 -16.34 -4.75
C LEU A 570 0.21 -17.73 -4.08
N HIS A 571 -0.97 -18.25 -3.74
CA HIS A 571 -1.09 -19.56 -3.10
C HIS A 571 -1.44 -20.67 -4.13
N PRO A 572 -0.47 -21.47 -4.61
CA PRO A 572 -0.67 -22.36 -5.74
C PRO A 572 -1.60 -23.55 -5.47
N VAL A 573 -1.90 -23.85 -4.20
CA VAL A 573 -2.55 -25.14 -3.83
C VAL A 573 -4.06 -25.04 -3.61
N LYS A 574 -4.59 -23.88 -3.17
CA LYS A 574 -6.02 -23.75 -2.80
C LYS A 574 -6.91 -23.09 -3.85
N TYR A 575 -6.35 -22.26 -4.75
CA TYR A 575 -7.14 -21.35 -5.59
C TYR A 575 -6.63 -21.22 -7.04
N ASP A 576 -6.10 -22.28 -7.61
CA ASP A 576 -5.60 -22.35 -8.98
C ASP A 576 -6.67 -22.06 -10.06
N LYS A 577 -7.94 -21.97 -9.66
CA LYS A 577 -9.10 -21.71 -10.53
C LYS A 577 -9.71 -20.32 -10.35
N LEU A 578 -9.19 -19.49 -9.44
CA LEU A 578 -9.71 -18.14 -9.25
C LEU A 578 -9.07 -17.20 -10.28
N GLU A 579 -9.88 -16.72 -11.22
CA GLU A 579 -9.43 -15.82 -12.27
C GLU A 579 -9.18 -14.41 -11.73
N ASN A 580 -8.13 -13.79 -12.22
CA ASN A 580 -7.83 -12.41 -11.95
C ASN A 580 -8.75 -11.48 -12.76
N SER A 581 -9.20 -10.43 -12.13
CA SER A 581 -9.99 -9.40 -12.80
C SER A 581 -9.62 -8.02 -12.28
N SER A 582 -10.01 -6.98 -13.00
CA SER A 582 -9.87 -5.60 -12.57
C SER A 582 -11.25 -4.96 -12.53
N TYR A 583 -11.81 -4.92 -11.34
CA TYR A 583 -13.11 -4.31 -11.06
C TYR A 583 -13.03 -3.37 -9.87
N LEU A 584 -13.85 -2.34 -9.91
CA LEU A 584 -14.17 -1.52 -8.75
C LEU A 584 -15.56 -1.94 -8.25
N PHE A 585 -15.63 -2.45 -7.01
CA PHE A 585 -16.85 -2.84 -6.33
C PHE A 585 -17.25 -1.79 -5.31
N VAL A 586 -18.52 -1.40 -5.29
CA VAL A 586 -19.04 -0.41 -4.35
C VAL A 586 -20.25 -0.96 -3.61
N PHE A 587 -20.23 -0.80 -2.28
CA PHE A 587 -21.23 -1.30 -1.35
C PHE A 587 -21.85 -0.15 -0.58
N ALA A 588 -23.12 -0.31 -0.19
CA ALA A 588 -23.82 0.62 0.72
C ALA A 588 -24.92 -0.12 1.49
N LEU A 589 -25.43 0.52 2.53
CA LEU A 589 -26.69 0.12 3.15
C LEU A 589 -27.86 0.46 2.22
N ASN A 590 -28.96 -0.29 2.32
CA ASN A 590 -30.20 -0.05 1.55
C ASN A 590 -30.83 1.31 1.88
#